data_f9425a2b6a03e20ad1b7063541b39d8b
#
_entry.id   f9425a2b6a03e20ad1b7063541b39d8b
#
_cell.length_a   1.000
_cell.length_b   1.000
_cell.length_c   1.000
_cell.angle_alpha   90.00
_cell.angle_beta   90.00
_cell.angle_gamma   90.00
#
_symmetry.space_group_name_H-M   'P 1'
#
loop_
_entity.id
_entity.type
_entity.pdbx_description
1 polymer ?
#
loop_
_entity_poly.entity_id
_entity_poly.type
_entity_poly.pdbx_seq_one_letter_code
_entity_poly.pdbx_strand_id
1 'polypeptide(L)'
;MMTGAIWLATLLSLGSAGMKWEPQDSHTTVRLRGVSAVDARVGWASGDKGTFVRTTDGGVTWKAGTVPGAEGLDFRDVDAFSDTTAYLLSIGEGDKSRIYKTVDGGEHWTLQFTSSTPGAFFDGMAFWDEQQGLAFSDPVEGRFLVIATSDGGATWAPLPAEAFPPALPGEAGFAASGTSIAVRAPRQAWFGLGGAAARVLRTTDGGKSWSVATTPLATGDGGGVFSLLFWSDTDGIAVGGNHQRHDDATGNLALTRDGGKTWSVPPGARPAGYRSCVARLPGAPGPTLVTVGPSGSELSVDGAKHWTSLGTPGFHAVSASPTGKRVWAVGDAGRIATLQRAPAPSPPTPSPSRPRR
;
A
#
# COMPACT_ATOMS: atom_id res chain seq x y z
N MET A 1 46.84 32.15 20.53
CA MET A 1 46.52 30.71 20.71
C MET A 1 44.99 30.60 20.82
N MET A 2 44.34 30.26 19.74
CA MET A 2 42.88 30.04 19.72
C MET A 2 42.63 28.53 19.58
N THR A 3 42.12 27.90 20.63
CA THR A 3 41.70 26.50 20.65
C THR A 3 40.32 26.36 20.04
N GLY A 4 40.29 25.84 18.81
CA GLY A 4 39.04 25.50 18.15
C GLY A 4 38.46 24.20 18.72
N ALA A 5 37.27 24.27 19.32
CA ALA A 5 36.50 23.11 19.75
C ALA A 5 35.84 22.47 18.53
N ILE A 6 36.31 21.27 18.19
CA ILE A 6 35.66 20.42 17.17
C ILE A 6 34.46 19.77 17.82
N TRP A 7 33.26 20.20 17.43
CA TRP A 7 32.01 19.51 17.76
C TRP A 7 31.89 18.28 16.86
N LEU A 8 32.15 17.10 17.41
CA LEU A 8 31.85 15.84 16.79
C LEU A 8 30.33 15.63 16.84
N ALA A 9 29.66 15.91 15.73
CA ALA A 9 28.26 15.55 15.57
C ALA A 9 28.17 14.02 15.47
N THR A 10 27.77 13.36 16.55
CA THR A 10 27.44 11.93 16.57
C THR A 10 26.18 11.74 15.73
N LEU A 11 26.35 11.34 14.47
CA LEU A 11 25.28 10.83 13.65
C LEU A 11 24.76 9.55 14.32
N LEU A 12 23.63 9.66 15.03
CA LEU A 12 22.86 8.50 15.43
C LEU A 12 22.40 7.81 14.14
N SER A 13 23.07 6.74 13.76
CA SER A 13 22.54 5.79 12.79
C SER A 13 21.24 5.23 13.39
N LEU A 14 20.10 5.61 12.80
CA LEU A 14 18.84 4.97 13.02
C LEU A 14 18.92 3.57 12.41
N GLY A 15 19.57 2.64 13.12
CA GLY A 15 19.62 1.25 12.74
C GLY A 15 18.20 0.66 12.77
N SER A 16 17.91 -0.24 11.87
CA SER A 16 16.70 -1.10 11.85
C SER A 16 16.58 -1.97 13.11
N ALA A 17 17.61 -2.02 13.94
CA ALA A 17 17.63 -2.76 15.20
C ALA A 17 16.58 -2.21 16.16
N GLY A 18 15.55 -3.04 16.43
CA GLY A 18 14.53 -2.75 17.41
C GLY A 18 13.16 -2.29 16.89
N MET A 19 12.88 -2.36 15.61
CA MET A 19 11.50 -2.20 15.11
C MET A 19 10.78 -3.55 15.15
N LYS A 20 9.53 -3.56 15.61
CA LYS A 20 8.69 -4.77 15.66
C LYS A 20 7.22 -4.42 15.42
N TRP A 21 6.46 -5.40 14.95
CA TRP A 21 5.01 -5.33 14.90
C TRP A 21 4.42 -5.60 16.28
N GLU A 22 3.56 -4.70 16.74
CA GLU A 22 2.77 -4.86 17.95
C GLU A 22 1.34 -5.15 17.56
N PRO A 23 0.80 -6.34 17.86
CA PRO A 23 -0.57 -6.72 17.52
C PRO A 23 -1.59 -5.81 18.19
N GLN A 24 -2.71 -5.57 17.50
CA GLN A 24 -3.88 -4.85 18.00
C GLN A 24 -5.13 -5.70 17.77
N ASP A 25 -6.19 -5.47 18.53
CA ASP A 25 -7.45 -6.17 18.37
C ASP A 25 -8.35 -5.41 17.38
N SER A 26 -8.61 -6.00 16.25
CA SER A 26 -9.51 -5.45 15.22
C SER A 26 -10.99 -5.70 15.50
N HIS A 27 -11.31 -6.52 16.50
CA HIS A 27 -12.66 -7.00 16.81
C HIS A 27 -13.36 -7.72 15.64
N THR A 28 -12.59 -8.31 14.73
CA THR A 28 -13.09 -9.16 13.65
C THR A 28 -12.14 -10.31 13.36
N THR A 29 -12.66 -11.40 12.82
CA THR A 29 -11.86 -12.53 12.30
C THR A 29 -11.84 -12.57 10.78
N VAL A 30 -12.41 -11.56 10.12
CA VAL A 30 -12.44 -11.47 8.67
C VAL A 30 -11.05 -11.13 8.15
N ARG A 31 -10.70 -11.67 6.99
CA ARG A 31 -9.47 -11.31 6.31
C ARG A 31 -9.50 -9.83 5.91
N LEU A 32 -8.53 -9.04 6.39
CA LEU A 32 -8.36 -7.63 6.05
C LEU A 32 -7.38 -7.49 4.89
N ARG A 33 -7.69 -6.56 3.94
CA ARG A 33 -6.98 -6.45 2.66
C ARG A 33 -6.42 -5.08 2.36
N GLY A 34 -7.14 -4.01 2.67
CA GLY A 34 -6.72 -2.62 2.52
C GLY A 34 -6.49 -1.96 3.86
N VAL A 35 -5.61 -0.97 3.92
CA VAL A 35 -5.39 -0.12 5.10
C VAL A 35 -4.98 1.29 4.67
N SER A 36 -5.60 2.31 5.27
CA SER A 36 -5.32 3.73 5.04
C SER A 36 -5.05 4.42 6.38
N ALA A 37 -3.83 4.93 6.55
CA ALA A 37 -3.37 5.67 7.73
C ALA A 37 -3.52 7.17 7.47
N VAL A 38 -4.58 7.78 7.98
CA VAL A 38 -4.87 9.22 7.78
C VAL A 38 -3.87 10.08 8.56
N ASP A 39 -3.70 9.77 9.84
CA ASP A 39 -2.75 10.48 10.71
C ASP A 39 -2.24 9.56 11.84
N ALA A 40 -1.73 10.13 12.94
CA ALA A 40 -1.23 9.35 14.08
C ALA A 40 -2.34 8.68 14.90
N ARG A 41 -3.59 9.11 14.75
CA ARG A 41 -4.75 8.65 15.52
C ARG A 41 -5.77 7.91 14.67
N VAL A 42 -5.97 8.35 13.43
CA VAL A 42 -7.03 7.89 12.54
C VAL A 42 -6.48 6.90 11.53
N GLY A 43 -7.08 5.72 11.47
CA GLY A 43 -6.80 4.69 10.49
C GLY A 43 -8.07 3.90 10.14
N TRP A 44 -8.10 3.42 8.90
CA TRP A 44 -9.16 2.60 8.36
C TRP A 44 -8.59 1.34 7.74
N ALA A 45 -9.34 0.25 7.80
CA ALA A 45 -9.02 -0.96 7.07
C ALA A 45 -10.27 -1.56 6.44
N SER A 46 -10.08 -2.34 5.38
CA SER A 46 -11.15 -3.00 4.63
C SER A 46 -10.87 -4.49 4.46
N GLY A 47 -11.90 -5.28 4.22
CA GLY A 47 -11.76 -6.73 4.09
C GLY A 47 -12.96 -7.44 3.49
N ASP A 48 -12.92 -8.76 3.58
CA ASP A 48 -13.97 -9.65 3.09
C ASP A 48 -15.31 -9.37 3.79
N LYS A 49 -16.40 -9.88 3.20
CA LYS A 49 -17.76 -9.86 3.76
C LYS A 49 -18.27 -8.44 4.03
N GLY A 50 -17.92 -7.50 3.17
CA GLY A 50 -18.34 -6.11 3.31
C GLY A 50 -17.79 -5.39 4.52
N THR A 51 -16.68 -5.89 5.09
CA THR A 51 -16.13 -5.41 6.37
C THR A 51 -15.28 -4.18 6.20
N PHE A 52 -15.44 -3.23 7.12
CA PHE A 52 -14.49 -2.15 7.39
C PHE A 52 -14.13 -2.12 8.88
N VAL A 53 -12.98 -1.54 9.19
CA VAL A 53 -12.51 -1.35 10.57
C VAL A 53 -11.93 0.05 10.70
N ARG A 54 -12.23 0.79 11.78
CA ARG A 54 -11.76 2.15 12.00
C ARG A 54 -11.22 2.35 13.41
N THR A 55 -10.15 3.12 13.53
CA THR A 55 -9.64 3.69 14.81
C THR A 55 -9.60 5.21 14.73
N THR A 56 -9.79 5.87 15.90
CA THR A 56 -9.63 7.32 16.08
C THR A 56 -8.73 7.67 17.27
N ASP A 57 -8.11 6.66 17.87
CA ASP A 57 -7.25 6.78 19.06
C ASP A 57 -5.84 6.20 18.88
N GLY A 58 -5.44 6.00 17.62
CA GLY A 58 -4.11 5.47 17.26
C GLY A 58 -4.03 3.95 17.38
N GLY A 59 -5.15 3.26 17.26
CA GLY A 59 -5.23 1.81 17.33
C GLY A 59 -5.28 1.25 18.75
N VAL A 60 -5.55 2.08 19.75
CA VAL A 60 -5.87 1.59 21.12
C VAL A 60 -7.17 0.82 21.07
N THR A 61 -8.15 1.33 20.33
CA THR A 61 -9.39 0.64 20.00
C THR A 61 -9.68 0.67 18.51
N TRP A 62 -10.25 -0.42 17.98
CA TRP A 62 -10.74 -0.53 16.62
C TRP A 62 -12.24 -0.87 16.65
N LYS A 63 -13.03 -0.18 15.83
CA LYS A 63 -14.46 -0.46 15.63
C LYS A 63 -14.63 -1.16 14.30
N ALA A 64 -15.07 -2.41 14.32
CA ALA A 64 -15.44 -3.15 13.12
C ALA A 64 -16.91 -2.91 12.76
N GLY A 65 -17.21 -2.84 11.47
CA GLY A 65 -18.55 -2.73 10.91
C GLY A 65 -18.64 -3.45 9.57
N THR A 66 -19.89 -3.61 9.10
CA THR A 66 -20.20 -4.15 7.78
C THR A 66 -21.02 -3.11 7.02
N VAL A 67 -20.67 -2.87 5.76
CA VAL A 67 -21.45 -1.99 4.88
C VAL A 67 -22.79 -2.67 4.56
N PRO A 68 -23.93 -2.07 4.90
CA PRO A 68 -25.26 -2.68 4.67
C PRO A 68 -25.47 -2.99 3.18
N GLY A 69 -25.89 -4.23 2.87
CA GLY A 69 -26.10 -4.71 1.50
C GLY A 69 -24.82 -5.04 0.74
N ALA A 70 -23.67 -5.05 1.41
CA ALA A 70 -22.38 -5.44 0.84
C ALA A 70 -21.77 -6.68 1.51
N GLU A 71 -22.55 -7.46 2.26
CA GLU A 71 -22.09 -8.62 3.05
C GLU A 71 -21.44 -9.72 2.19
N GLY A 72 -21.75 -9.74 0.90
CA GLY A 72 -21.16 -10.68 -0.08
C GLY A 72 -19.95 -10.13 -0.82
N LEU A 73 -19.50 -8.90 -0.53
CA LEU A 73 -18.43 -8.23 -1.25
C LEU A 73 -17.08 -8.36 -0.51
N ASP A 74 -16.00 -8.37 -1.30
CA ASP A 74 -14.61 -8.36 -0.81
C ASP A 74 -14.03 -6.95 -1.05
N PHE A 75 -13.90 -6.15 0.01
CA PHE A 75 -13.29 -4.82 -0.06
C PHE A 75 -11.77 -4.95 0.02
N ARG A 76 -11.10 -4.70 -1.10
CA ARG A 76 -9.64 -4.81 -1.20
C ARG A 76 -8.90 -3.49 -1.16
N ASP A 77 -9.64 -2.40 -1.23
CA ASP A 77 -9.05 -1.07 -1.16
C ASP A 77 -9.86 -0.17 -0.22
N VAL A 78 -9.16 0.71 0.46
CA VAL A 78 -9.72 1.76 1.30
C VAL A 78 -8.87 3.02 1.16
N ASP A 79 -9.49 4.13 0.79
CA ASP A 79 -8.86 5.44 0.76
C ASP A 79 -9.60 6.40 1.70
N ALA A 80 -8.90 6.88 2.74
CA ALA A 80 -9.52 7.65 3.82
C ALA A 80 -8.87 9.03 3.96
N PHE A 81 -9.70 10.05 4.16
CA PHE A 81 -9.31 11.45 4.27
C PHE A 81 -9.40 11.97 5.71
N SER A 82 -10.27 11.40 6.52
CA SER A 82 -10.49 11.82 7.91
C SER A 82 -11.02 10.66 8.76
N ASP A 83 -11.37 10.97 9.99
CA ASP A 83 -12.10 10.05 10.86
C ASP A 83 -13.56 9.85 10.41
N THR A 84 -14.10 10.72 9.57
CA THR A 84 -15.48 10.63 9.06
C THR A 84 -15.58 10.24 7.59
N THR A 85 -14.56 10.57 6.76
CA THR A 85 -14.64 10.39 5.30
C THR A 85 -13.69 9.31 4.82
N ALA A 86 -14.27 8.28 4.18
CA ALA A 86 -13.53 7.18 3.56
C ALA A 86 -14.30 6.59 2.36
N TYR A 87 -13.54 5.98 1.46
CA TYR A 87 -14.04 5.22 0.32
C TYR A 87 -13.61 3.77 0.44
N LEU A 88 -14.43 2.85 -0.04
CA LEU A 88 -14.16 1.42 -0.15
C LEU A 88 -14.37 0.98 -1.58
N LEU A 89 -13.44 0.19 -2.12
CA LEU A 89 -13.59 -0.48 -3.41
C LEU A 89 -13.72 -1.99 -3.19
N SER A 90 -14.84 -2.56 -3.67
CA SER A 90 -14.98 -4.02 -3.76
C SER A 90 -14.52 -4.54 -5.10
N ILE A 91 -13.99 -5.75 -5.07
CA ILE A 91 -13.55 -6.48 -6.26
C ILE A 91 -14.59 -7.49 -6.72
N GLY A 92 -14.40 -7.95 -7.94
CA GLY A 92 -15.17 -9.02 -8.59
C GLY A 92 -15.71 -8.57 -9.94
N GLU A 93 -16.04 -9.53 -10.79
CA GLU A 93 -16.52 -9.23 -12.13
C GLU A 93 -17.85 -8.49 -12.13
N GLY A 94 -17.97 -7.54 -13.05
CA GLY A 94 -19.18 -6.79 -13.30
C GLY A 94 -19.67 -6.02 -12.06
N ASP A 95 -20.91 -6.25 -11.67
CA ASP A 95 -21.60 -5.52 -10.60
C ASP A 95 -21.07 -5.78 -9.18
N LYS A 96 -20.10 -6.69 -9.00
CA LYS A 96 -19.38 -6.88 -7.75
C LYS A 96 -18.30 -5.82 -7.54
N SER A 97 -17.80 -5.20 -8.61
CA SER A 97 -16.89 -4.06 -8.53
C SER A 97 -17.69 -2.79 -8.24
N ARG A 98 -17.61 -2.32 -7.00
CA ARG A 98 -18.39 -1.19 -6.47
C ARG A 98 -17.53 -0.24 -5.65
N ILE A 99 -17.88 1.04 -5.67
CA ILE A 99 -17.27 2.06 -4.79
C ILE A 99 -18.34 2.57 -3.84
N TYR A 100 -18.03 2.56 -2.56
CA TYR A 100 -18.84 3.11 -1.49
C TYR A 100 -18.12 4.28 -0.83
N LYS A 101 -18.88 5.26 -0.33
CA LYS A 101 -18.39 6.41 0.42
C LYS A 101 -19.14 6.56 1.74
N THR A 102 -18.40 6.88 2.80
CA THR A 102 -18.97 7.42 4.05
C THR A 102 -18.47 8.84 4.28
N VAL A 103 -19.27 9.65 4.98
CA VAL A 103 -18.91 11.00 5.46
C VAL A 103 -19.21 11.18 6.94
N ASP A 104 -19.60 10.12 7.65
CA ASP A 104 -20.00 10.12 9.06
C ASP A 104 -19.30 9.02 9.88
N GLY A 105 -18.13 8.57 9.40
CA GLY A 105 -17.32 7.60 10.14
C GLY A 105 -17.79 6.16 10.03
N GLY A 106 -18.54 5.84 8.96
CA GLY A 106 -19.04 4.50 8.67
C GLY A 106 -20.39 4.18 9.32
N GLU A 107 -21.08 5.17 9.88
CA GLU A 107 -22.45 4.99 10.34
C GLU A 107 -23.41 4.78 9.14
N HIS A 108 -23.17 5.54 8.05
CA HIS A 108 -23.87 5.35 6.78
C HIS A 108 -22.88 5.27 5.61
N TRP A 109 -23.24 4.46 4.62
CA TRP A 109 -22.47 4.27 3.40
C TRP A 109 -23.35 4.54 2.18
N THR A 110 -22.84 5.33 1.24
CA THR A 110 -23.50 5.62 -0.02
C THR A 110 -22.80 4.88 -1.14
N LEU A 111 -23.55 4.10 -1.93
CA LEU A 111 -23.04 3.48 -3.15
C LEU A 111 -22.80 4.55 -4.20
N GLN A 112 -21.55 4.76 -4.59
CA GLN A 112 -21.13 5.80 -5.54
C GLN A 112 -21.03 5.28 -6.97
N PHE A 113 -20.61 4.01 -7.11
CA PHE A 113 -20.38 3.39 -8.40
C PHE A 113 -20.66 1.89 -8.34
N THR A 114 -21.23 1.37 -9.42
CA THR A 114 -21.34 -0.05 -9.71
C THR A 114 -20.91 -0.26 -11.16
N SER A 115 -19.99 -1.17 -11.41
CA SER A 115 -19.61 -1.49 -12.78
C SER A 115 -20.77 -2.14 -13.52
N SER A 116 -21.10 -1.59 -14.68
CA SER A 116 -22.05 -2.18 -15.64
C SER A 116 -21.37 -2.88 -16.81
N THR A 117 -20.03 -2.84 -16.86
CA THR A 117 -19.25 -3.44 -17.95
C THR A 117 -19.02 -4.93 -17.65
N PRO A 118 -19.57 -5.84 -18.47
CA PRO A 118 -19.30 -7.26 -18.32
C PRO A 118 -17.79 -7.56 -18.39
N GLY A 119 -17.30 -8.43 -17.50
CA GLY A 119 -15.88 -8.79 -17.43
C GLY A 119 -14.97 -7.74 -16.81
N ALA A 120 -15.45 -6.54 -16.45
CA ALA A 120 -14.67 -5.58 -15.69
C ALA A 120 -14.43 -6.08 -14.27
N PHE A 121 -13.17 -5.96 -13.82
CA PHE A 121 -12.73 -6.32 -12.48
C PHE A 121 -11.83 -5.19 -11.96
N PHE A 122 -12.36 -4.37 -11.04
CA PHE A 122 -11.61 -3.21 -10.56
C PHE A 122 -10.60 -3.62 -9.48
N ASP A 123 -9.32 -3.21 -9.65
CA ASP A 123 -8.18 -3.65 -8.85
C ASP A 123 -7.76 -2.66 -7.76
N GLY A 124 -8.00 -1.38 -7.97
CA GLY A 124 -7.61 -0.34 -7.05
C GLY A 124 -8.18 1.02 -7.41
N MET A 125 -8.20 1.89 -6.41
CA MET A 125 -8.55 3.31 -6.56
C MET A 125 -7.54 4.16 -5.81
N ALA A 126 -7.37 5.41 -6.24
CA ALA A 126 -6.59 6.40 -5.50
C ALA A 126 -7.07 7.82 -5.81
N PHE A 127 -6.91 8.70 -4.86
CA PHE A 127 -7.34 10.09 -4.97
C PHE A 127 -6.14 11.04 -4.84
N TRP A 128 -6.06 12.05 -5.72
CA TRP A 128 -5.10 13.16 -5.58
C TRP A 128 -5.49 14.10 -4.45
N ASP A 129 -6.80 14.27 -4.25
CA ASP A 129 -7.44 15.07 -3.20
C ASP A 129 -8.87 14.56 -2.97
N GLU A 130 -9.62 15.17 -2.07
CA GLU A 130 -10.99 14.75 -1.73
C GLU A 130 -12.00 14.84 -2.90
N GLN A 131 -11.64 15.53 -4.01
CA GLN A 131 -12.51 15.72 -5.17
C GLN A 131 -12.10 14.88 -6.37
N GLN A 132 -10.79 14.65 -6.56
CA GLN A 132 -10.25 14.07 -7.77
C GLN A 132 -9.64 12.71 -7.51
N GLY A 133 -10.16 11.68 -8.16
CA GLY A 133 -9.70 10.31 -8.02
C GLY A 133 -9.83 9.48 -9.29
N LEU A 134 -9.18 8.33 -9.28
CA LEU A 134 -9.20 7.31 -10.32
C LEU A 134 -9.48 5.93 -9.71
N ALA A 135 -10.12 5.07 -10.47
CA ALA A 135 -10.14 3.63 -10.22
C ALA A 135 -9.89 2.89 -11.54
N PHE A 136 -9.11 1.82 -11.49
CA PHE A 136 -8.76 1.06 -12.69
C PHE A 136 -9.18 -0.41 -12.57
N SER A 137 -9.48 -1.00 -13.71
CA SER A 137 -9.91 -2.38 -13.88
C SER A 137 -8.90 -3.15 -14.73
N ASP A 138 -8.94 -4.45 -14.63
CA ASP A 138 -8.39 -5.32 -15.66
C ASP A 138 -8.83 -4.87 -17.06
N PRO A 139 -8.00 -5.10 -18.09
CA PRO A 139 -8.39 -4.80 -19.46
C PRO A 139 -9.63 -5.60 -19.89
N VAL A 140 -10.60 -4.91 -20.47
CA VAL A 140 -11.78 -5.51 -21.10
C VAL A 140 -11.63 -5.46 -22.60
N GLU A 141 -11.75 -6.58 -23.29
CA GLU A 141 -11.57 -6.69 -24.76
C GLU A 141 -10.25 -6.07 -25.28
N GLY A 142 -9.16 -6.25 -24.50
CA GLY A 142 -7.84 -5.73 -24.84
C GLY A 142 -7.65 -4.23 -24.63
N ARG A 143 -8.55 -3.55 -23.92
CA ARG A 143 -8.51 -2.12 -23.62
C ARG A 143 -8.53 -1.88 -22.12
N PHE A 144 -7.69 -0.95 -21.66
CA PHE A 144 -7.75 -0.53 -20.25
C PHE A 144 -9.05 0.21 -19.96
N LEU A 145 -9.67 -0.13 -18.85
CA LEU A 145 -10.85 0.54 -18.33
C LEU A 145 -10.47 1.28 -17.04
N VAL A 146 -10.49 2.59 -17.10
CA VAL A 146 -10.22 3.48 -15.97
C VAL A 146 -11.39 4.46 -15.86
N ILE A 147 -11.91 4.62 -14.66
CA ILE A 147 -12.92 5.64 -14.34
C ILE A 147 -12.30 6.73 -13.49
N ALA A 148 -12.81 7.95 -13.63
CA ALA A 148 -12.36 9.12 -12.89
C ALA A 148 -13.54 9.86 -12.25
N THR A 149 -13.26 10.50 -11.13
CA THR A 149 -14.17 11.47 -10.49
C THR A 149 -13.47 12.82 -10.36
N SER A 150 -14.25 13.90 -10.41
CA SER A 150 -13.84 15.28 -10.12
C SER A 150 -14.73 16.00 -9.11
N ASP A 151 -15.65 15.26 -8.50
CA ASP A 151 -16.68 15.76 -7.57
C ASP A 151 -16.76 14.92 -6.27
N GLY A 152 -15.64 14.30 -5.90
CA GLY A 152 -15.54 13.51 -4.67
C GLY A 152 -16.37 12.23 -4.75
N GLY A 153 -16.45 11.62 -5.93
CA GLY A 153 -17.15 10.36 -6.17
C GLY A 153 -18.65 10.47 -6.33
N ALA A 154 -19.22 11.68 -6.37
CA ALA A 154 -20.66 11.83 -6.67
C ALA A 154 -20.97 11.30 -8.07
N THR A 155 -20.03 11.48 -9.00
CA THR A 155 -20.04 10.84 -10.33
C THR A 155 -18.72 10.19 -10.66
N TRP A 156 -18.77 9.07 -11.39
CA TRP A 156 -17.64 8.37 -11.96
C TRP A 156 -17.85 8.17 -13.44
N ALA A 157 -16.89 8.59 -14.26
CA ALA A 157 -16.96 8.47 -15.70
C ALA A 157 -15.73 7.77 -16.27
N PRO A 158 -15.89 6.92 -17.31
CA PRO A 158 -14.75 6.28 -17.96
C PRO A 158 -13.87 7.31 -18.68
N LEU A 159 -12.57 7.12 -18.60
CA LEU A 159 -11.61 7.86 -19.41
C LEU A 159 -11.65 7.32 -20.86
N PRO A 160 -11.37 8.17 -21.86
CA PRO A 160 -11.32 7.75 -23.25
C PRO A 160 -10.33 6.62 -23.47
N ALA A 161 -10.74 5.53 -24.13
CA ALA A 161 -9.87 4.38 -24.39
C ALA A 161 -8.63 4.74 -25.21
N GLU A 162 -8.73 5.78 -26.04
CA GLU A 162 -7.66 6.32 -26.89
C GLU A 162 -6.54 6.98 -26.07
N ALA A 163 -6.80 7.31 -24.80
CA ALA A 163 -5.79 7.85 -23.89
C ALA A 163 -4.72 6.82 -23.52
N PHE A 164 -5.01 5.53 -23.70
CA PHE A 164 -4.18 4.43 -23.25
C PHE A 164 -3.44 3.72 -24.40
N PRO A 165 -2.21 3.21 -24.15
CA PRO A 165 -1.59 2.23 -25.03
C PRO A 165 -2.42 0.94 -25.04
N PRO A 166 -2.27 0.06 -26.07
CA PRO A 166 -2.94 -1.23 -26.09
C PRO A 166 -2.52 -2.11 -24.90
N ALA A 167 -3.49 -2.84 -24.35
CA ALA A 167 -3.22 -3.90 -23.39
C ALA A 167 -2.62 -5.12 -24.10
N LEU A 168 -1.78 -5.87 -23.40
CA LEU A 168 -1.26 -7.14 -23.92
C LEU A 168 -2.25 -8.27 -23.59
N PRO A 169 -2.29 -9.34 -24.42
CA PRO A 169 -3.08 -10.51 -24.09
C PRO A 169 -2.66 -11.12 -22.74
N GLY A 170 -3.63 -11.34 -21.84
CA GLY A 170 -3.38 -11.86 -20.50
C GLY A 170 -2.71 -10.89 -19.52
N GLU A 171 -2.71 -9.59 -19.84
CA GLU A 171 -2.29 -8.55 -18.90
C GLU A 171 -3.44 -8.21 -17.95
N ALA A 172 -3.12 -8.04 -16.66
CA ALA A 172 -4.09 -7.77 -15.62
C ALA A 172 -3.51 -6.86 -14.53
N GLY A 173 -4.38 -6.22 -13.76
CA GLY A 173 -4.04 -5.60 -12.49
C GLY A 173 -3.94 -6.61 -11.35
N PHE A 174 -3.69 -6.12 -10.13
CA PHE A 174 -3.70 -6.98 -8.94
C PHE A 174 -4.36 -6.26 -7.76
N ALA A 175 -5.54 -6.73 -7.39
CA ALA A 175 -6.27 -6.26 -6.23
C ALA A 175 -5.73 -6.87 -4.93
N ALA A 176 -4.47 -6.65 -4.61
CA ALA A 176 -3.82 -7.28 -3.47
C ALA A 176 -3.91 -6.48 -2.18
N SER A 177 -3.80 -5.15 -2.27
CA SER A 177 -3.66 -4.26 -1.10
C SER A 177 -4.20 -2.84 -1.32
N GLY A 178 -4.84 -2.57 -2.49
CA GLY A 178 -5.22 -1.22 -2.91
C GLY A 178 -4.05 -0.38 -3.46
N THR A 179 -2.80 -0.83 -3.37
CA THR A 179 -1.63 -0.03 -3.72
C THR A 179 -0.99 -0.40 -5.06
N SER A 180 -1.68 -1.17 -5.89
CA SER A 180 -1.31 -1.36 -7.31
C SER A 180 -1.48 -0.10 -8.14
N ILE A 181 -2.20 0.89 -7.62
CA ILE A 181 -2.28 2.26 -8.09
C ILE A 181 -1.53 3.20 -7.14
N ALA A 182 -0.84 4.19 -7.69
CA ALA A 182 -0.25 5.29 -6.93
C ALA A 182 -0.58 6.61 -7.60
N VAL A 183 -0.84 7.63 -6.80
CA VAL A 183 -1.07 8.99 -7.27
C VAL A 183 -0.13 9.98 -6.58
N ARG A 184 0.15 11.08 -7.27
CA ARG A 184 0.91 12.19 -6.74
C ARG A 184 0.38 13.50 -7.31
N ALA A 185 0.04 14.41 -6.41
CA ALA A 185 -0.43 15.74 -6.81
C ALA A 185 0.61 16.48 -7.68
N PRO A 186 0.19 17.30 -8.63
CA PRO A 186 -1.21 17.60 -8.87
C PRO A 186 -1.94 16.64 -9.83
N ARG A 187 -1.24 15.85 -10.66
CA ARG A 187 -1.86 15.10 -11.76
C ARG A 187 -1.11 13.84 -12.20
N GLN A 188 -0.19 13.34 -11.38
CA GLN A 188 0.54 12.11 -11.71
C GLN A 188 -0.19 10.90 -11.16
N ALA A 189 -0.25 9.82 -11.96
CA ALA A 189 -0.71 8.52 -11.53
C ALA A 189 0.05 7.39 -12.23
N TRP A 190 0.11 6.24 -11.56
CA TRP A 190 0.74 5.02 -12.05
C TRP A 190 -0.11 3.81 -11.71
N PHE A 191 -0.22 2.84 -12.63
CA PHE A 191 -0.87 1.55 -12.42
C PHE A 191 0.11 0.42 -12.65
N GLY A 192 0.20 -0.50 -11.72
CA GLY A 192 1.00 -1.70 -11.81
C GLY A 192 0.22 -2.85 -12.44
N LEU A 193 0.85 -3.52 -13.40
CA LEU A 193 0.26 -4.59 -14.18
C LEU A 193 1.15 -5.84 -14.12
N GLY A 194 0.59 -6.98 -14.47
CA GLY A 194 1.30 -8.24 -14.56
C GLY A 194 0.71 -9.20 -15.57
N GLY A 195 1.00 -10.48 -15.44
CA GLY A 195 0.68 -11.50 -16.42
C GLY A 195 1.74 -11.59 -17.52
N ALA A 196 1.38 -11.41 -18.77
CA ALA A 196 2.30 -11.54 -19.92
C ALA A 196 3.55 -10.65 -19.80
N ALA A 197 3.42 -9.47 -19.17
CA ALA A 197 4.52 -8.57 -18.88
C ALA A 197 4.25 -7.81 -17.59
N ALA A 198 5.26 -7.58 -16.77
CA ALA A 198 5.17 -6.70 -15.63
C ALA A 198 5.42 -5.26 -16.10
N ARG A 199 4.36 -4.48 -16.26
CA ARG A 199 4.41 -3.11 -16.79
C ARG A 199 3.85 -2.11 -15.80
N VAL A 200 4.20 -0.84 -15.98
CA VAL A 200 3.62 0.29 -15.25
C VAL A 200 3.06 1.28 -16.26
N LEU A 201 1.76 1.53 -16.21
CA LEU A 201 1.12 2.65 -16.88
C LEU A 201 1.38 3.93 -16.09
N ARG A 202 1.55 5.05 -16.81
CA ARG A 202 1.87 6.33 -16.21
C ARG A 202 1.16 7.47 -16.94
N THR A 203 0.58 8.40 -16.16
CA THR A 203 0.12 9.71 -16.62
C THR A 203 0.77 10.85 -15.83
N THR A 204 0.89 12.03 -16.43
CA THR A 204 1.34 13.27 -15.79
C THR A 204 0.38 14.43 -16.02
N ASP A 205 -0.75 14.18 -16.65
CA ASP A 205 -1.72 15.18 -17.08
C ASP A 205 -3.14 14.91 -16.55
N GLY A 206 -3.26 14.06 -15.51
CA GLY A 206 -4.53 13.72 -14.88
C GLY A 206 -5.35 12.70 -15.67
N GLY A 207 -4.66 11.81 -16.39
CA GLY A 207 -5.31 10.73 -17.13
C GLY A 207 -5.70 11.07 -18.58
N LYS A 208 -5.32 12.26 -19.09
CA LYS A 208 -5.62 12.64 -20.48
C LYS A 208 -4.79 11.85 -21.50
N SER A 209 -3.58 11.46 -21.10
CA SER A 209 -2.72 10.57 -21.86
C SER A 209 -1.92 9.63 -20.96
N TRP A 210 -1.66 8.43 -21.44
CA TRP A 210 -0.93 7.39 -20.71
C TRP A 210 0.23 6.85 -21.53
N SER A 211 1.32 6.60 -20.87
CA SER A 211 2.47 5.87 -21.40
C SER A 211 2.70 4.60 -20.58
N VAL A 212 3.45 3.65 -21.12
CA VAL A 212 3.74 2.37 -20.46
C VAL A 212 5.23 2.10 -20.46
N ALA A 213 5.73 1.55 -19.34
CA ALA A 213 7.10 1.08 -19.19
C ALA A 213 7.13 -0.36 -18.66
N THR A 214 8.02 -1.18 -19.21
CA THR A 214 8.28 -2.53 -18.70
C THR A 214 9.17 -2.46 -17.46
N THR A 215 8.90 -3.31 -16.48
CA THR A 215 9.70 -3.46 -15.27
C THR A 215 10.45 -4.79 -15.28
N PRO A 216 11.53 -4.94 -14.49
CA PRO A 216 12.23 -6.21 -14.31
C PRO A 216 11.54 -7.12 -13.26
N LEU A 217 10.27 -6.90 -12.93
CA LEU A 217 9.54 -7.76 -12.01
C LEU A 217 9.15 -9.08 -12.67
N ALA A 218 8.77 -10.07 -11.84
CA ALA A 218 8.34 -11.37 -12.31
C ALA A 218 7.13 -11.26 -13.24
N THR A 219 7.08 -12.12 -14.25
CA THR A 219 6.00 -12.21 -15.23
C THR A 219 5.40 -13.61 -15.25
N GLY A 220 4.37 -13.83 -16.06
CA GLY A 220 3.64 -15.10 -16.18
C GLY A 220 2.48 -15.15 -15.19
N ASP A 221 1.87 -16.32 -15.11
CA ASP A 221 0.70 -16.54 -14.26
C ASP A 221 1.01 -16.18 -12.79
N GLY A 222 0.25 -15.24 -12.25
CA GLY A 222 0.41 -14.72 -10.90
C GLY A 222 1.61 -13.80 -10.67
N GLY A 223 2.38 -13.44 -11.71
CA GLY A 223 3.55 -12.56 -11.62
C GLY A 223 3.25 -11.12 -12.05
N GLY A 224 3.83 -10.13 -11.36
CA GLY A 224 3.66 -8.72 -11.75
C GLY A 224 4.03 -7.70 -10.70
N VAL A 225 3.56 -6.46 -10.94
CA VAL A 225 3.65 -5.32 -10.04
C VAL A 225 2.43 -5.31 -9.14
N PHE A 226 2.62 -5.44 -7.83
CA PHE A 226 1.53 -5.53 -6.85
C PHE A 226 1.35 -4.25 -6.04
N SER A 227 2.41 -3.45 -5.90
CA SER A 227 2.36 -2.19 -5.17
C SER A 227 3.34 -1.20 -5.73
N LEU A 228 2.91 0.04 -5.84
CA LEU A 228 3.66 1.19 -6.31
C LEU A 228 3.72 2.27 -5.24
N LEU A 229 4.86 2.93 -5.11
CA LEU A 229 5.02 4.07 -4.22
C LEU A 229 5.98 5.08 -4.83
N PHE A 230 5.58 6.35 -4.87
CA PHE A 230 6.42 7.46 -5.32
C PHE A 230 6.59 8.48 -4.19
N TRP A 231 7.84 8.85 -3.88
CA TRP A 231 8.15 9.86 -2.85
C TRP A 231 8.66 11.17 -3.41
N SER A 232 8.87 11.23 -4.72
CA SER A 232 9.11 12.46 -5.49
C SER A 232 8.49 12.32 -6.89
N ASP A 233 8.58 13.34 -7.70
CA ASP A 233 8.11 13.30 -9.10
C ASP A 233 8.93 12.33 -9.96
N THR A 234 10.12 11.98 -9.50
CA THR A 234 11.06 11.12 -10.23
C THR A 234 11.32 9.78 -9.55
N ASP A 235 11.31 9.74 -8.21
CA ASP A 235 11.76 8.57 -7.48
C ASP A 235 10.60 7.75 -6.95
N GLY A 236 10.63 6.47 -7.26
CA GLY A 236 9.62 5.51 -6.86
C GLY A 236 10.14 4.08 -6.77
N ILE A 237 9.31 3.22 -6.21
CA ILE A 237 9.54 1.80 -6.04
C ILE A 237 8.31 1.02 -6.52
N ALA A 238 8.56 -0.11 -7.16
CA ALA A 238 7.59 -1.15 -7.46
C ALA A 238 7.99 -2.42 -6.71
N VAL A 239 7.05 -3.02 -6.00
CA VAL A 239 7.22 -4.35 -5.42
C VAL A 239 6.18 -5.32 -5.95
N GLY A 240 6.51 -6.60 -5.91
CA GLY A 240 5.65 -7.65 -6.42
C GLY A 240 6.30 -9.02 -6.33
N GLY A 241 6.47 -9.67 -7.45
CA GLY A 241 6.92 -11.06 -7.55
C GLY A 241 5.80 -11.93 -8.07
N ASN A 242 5.73 -13.18 -7.63
CA ASN A 242 4.65 -14.09 -7.99
C ASN A 242 3.84 -14.49 -6.74
N HIS A 243 2.54 -14.14 -6.73
CA HIS A 243 1.68 -14.37 -5.56
C HIS A 243 1.34 -15.84 -5.31
N GLN A 244 1.63 -16.73 -6.24
CA GLN A 244 1.49 -18.18 -6.05
C GLN A 244 2.77 -18.81 -5.47
N ARG A 245 3.90 -18.07 -5.45
CA ARG A 245 5.22 -18.48 -4.96
C ARG A 245 5.72 -17.52 -3.90
N HIS A 246 5.13 -17.59 -2.71
CA HIS A 246 5.32 -16.59 -1.64
C HIS A 246 6.78 -16.40 -1.20
N ASP A 247 7.60 -17.45 -1.26
CA ASP A 247 8.99 -17.43 -0.82
C ASP A 247 10.00 -17.16 -1.96
N ASP A 248 9.51 -16.99 -3.20
CA ASP A 248 10.36 -16.66 -4.35
C ASP A 248 10.64 -15.16 -4.40
N ALA A 249 11.89 -14.76 -4.19
CA ALA A 249 12.32 -13.37 -4.26
C ALA A 249 12.69 -12.91 -5.69
N THR A 250 12.54 -13.78 -6.70
CA THR A 250 12.89 -13.46 -8.08
C THR A 250 11.95 -12.39 -8.64
N GLY A 251 12.54 -11.28 -9.13
CA GLY A 251 11.76 -10.20 -9.74
C GLY A 251 10.72 -9.58 -8.81
N ASN A 252 11.05 -9.33 -7.55
CA ASN A 252 10.09 -8.79 -6.57
C ASN A 252 10.28 -7.30 -6.26
N LEU A 253 11.28 -6.64 -6.88
CA LEU A 253 11.64 -5.26 -6.56
C LEU A 253 12.23 -4.53 -7.78
N ALA A 254 11.77 -3.31 -8.05
CA ALA A 254 12.37 -2.37 -8.99
C ALA A 254 12.28 -0.93 -8.48
N LEU A 255 13.24 -0.11 -8.89
CA LEU A 255 13.27 1.33 -8.63
C LEU A 255 13.20 2.12 -9.94
N THR A 256 12.60 3.30 -9.86
CA THR A 256 12.67 4.34 -10.90
C THR A 256 13.29 5.60 -10.32
N ARG A 257 13.94 6.40 -11.20
CA ARG A 257 14.52 7.72 -10.89
C ARG A 257 14.11 8.78 -11.90
N ASP A 258 13.16 8.45 -12.76
CA ASP A 258 12.68 9.31 -13.85
C ASP A 258 11.15 9.36 -13.94
N GLY A 259 10.49 9.07 -12.81
CA GLY A 259 9.04 9.13 -12.68
C GLY A 259 8.32 7.94 -13.31
N GLY A 260 8.98 6.78 -13.39
CA GLY A 260 8.41 5.56 -13.94
C GLY A 260 8.54 5.41 -15.46
N LYS A 261 9.41 6.21 -16.10
CA LYS A 261 9.73 6.02 -17.54
C LYS A 261 10.62 4.81 -17.74
N THR A 262 11.56 4.57 -16.79
CA THR A 262 12.41 3.38 -16.76
C THR A 262 12.46 2.79 -15.35
N TRP A 263 12.68 1.49 -15.28
CA TRP A 263 12.75 0.72 -14.05
C TRP A 263 13.97 -0.18 -14.03
N SER A 264 14.64 -0.26 -12.90
CA SER A 264 15.84 -1.08 -12.74
C SER A 264 15.84 -1.81 -11.40
N VAL A 265 16.50 -2.97 -11.37
CA VAL A 265 16.76 -3.69 -10.12
C VAL A 265 17.85 -2.94 -9.37
N PRO A 266 17.62 -2.51 -8.11
CA PRO A 266 18.67 -1.89 -7.32
C PRO A 266 19.78 -2.89 -7.01
N PRO A 267 21.04 -2.44 -6.87
CA PRO A 267 22.10 -3.26 -6.31
C PRO A 267 21.79 -3.56 -4.84
N GLY A 268 22.19 -4.76 -4.37
CA GLY A 268 22.06 -5.16 -2.98
C GLY A 268 21.03 -6.26 -2.75
N ALA A 269 20.65 -6.43 -1.48
CA ALA A 269 19.69 -7.46 -1.07
C ALA A 269 18.27 -7.07 -1.46
N ARG A 270 17.42 -8.07 -1.66
CA ARG A 270 15.98 -7.93 -1.95
C ARG A 270 15.16 -8.38 -0.76
N PRO A 271 13.88 -7.98 -0.67
CA PRO A 271 12.93 -8.63 0.26
C PRO A 271 12.88 -10.14 0.03
N ALA A 272 12.63 -10.90 1.09
CA ALA A 272 12.66 -12.36 1.06
C ALA A 272 11.33 -12.94 0.55
N GLY A 273 11.08 -12.86 -0.76
CA GLY A 273 9.89 -13.43 -1.39
C GLY A 273 8.94 -12.39 -1.99
N TYR A 274 7.76 -12.84 -2.40
CA TYR A 274 6.69 -12.00 -2.92
C TYR A 274 6.25 -10.94 -1.91
N ARG A 275 6.07 -9.70 -2.38
CA ARG A 275 5.57 -8.59 -1.56
C ARG A 275 4.33 -7.96 -2.19
N SER A 276 3.25 -7.92 -1.39
CA SER A 276 1.95 -7.41 -1.81
C SER A 276 1.80 -5.90 -1.63
N CYS A 277 2.61 -5.30 -0.73
CA CYS A 277 2.49 -3.89 -0.42
C CYS A 277 3.83 -3.28 0.05
N VAL A 278 4.03 -2.00 -0.27
CA VAL A 278 5.14 -1.18 0.24
C VAL A 278 4.62 0.17 0.72
N ALA A 279 5.14 0.63 1.87
CA ALA A 279 4.89 1.97 2.39
C ALA A 279 6.21 2.67 2.74
N ARG A 280 6.19 4.02 2.69
CA ARG A 280 7.31 4.85 3.13
C ARG A 280 7.03 5.39 4.53
N LEU A 281 8.05 5.35 5.39
CA LEU A 281 8.03 6.02 6.69
C LEU A 281 8.61 7.43 6.53
N PRO A 282 7.79 8.49 6.59
CA PRO A 282 8.28 9.87 6.53
C PRO A 282 9.14 10.24 7.73
N GLY A 283 9.97 11.30 7.59
CA GLY A 283 10.77 11.86 8.68
C GLY A 283 12.17 11.25 8.87
N ALA A 284 12.53 10.24 8.11
CA ALA A 284 13.91 9.72 8.08
C ALA A 284 14.77 10.46 7.02
N PRO A 285 16.11 10.51 7.18
CA PRO A 285 17.02 11.20 6.26
C PRO A 285 17.08 10.64 4.83
N GLY A 286 16.38 9.55 4.55
CA GLY A 286 16.29 8.90 3.24
C GLY A 286 14.98 8.15 3.13
N PRO A 287 14.67 7.52 1.98
CA PRO A 287 13.49 6.69 1.88
C PRO A 287 13.62 5.46 2.78
N THR A 288 13.01 5.56 3.97
CA THR A 288 12.78 4.40 4.84
C THR A 288 11.51 3.72 4.37
N LEU A 289 11.61 2.44 4.03
CA LEU A 289 10.56 1.67 3.38
C LEU A 289 10.23 0.42 4.21
N VAL A 290 8.96 0.09 4.31
CA VAL A 290 8.50 -1.17 4.85
C VAL A 290 7.73 -1.93 3.78
N THR A 291 8.04 -3.22 3.59
CA THR A 291 7.30 -4.11 2.70
C THR A 291 6.64 -5.21 3.49
N VAL A 292 5.49 -5.64 3.01
CA VAL A 292 4.76 -6.77 3.57
C VAL A 292 4.33 -7.74 2.48
N GLY A 293 4.19 -9.00 2.85
CA GLY A 293 3.66 -10.07 2.04
C GLY A 293 3.25 -11.25 2.91
N PRO A 294 2.65 -12.31 2.35
CA PRO A 294 2.18 -13.47 3.13
C PRO A 294 3.29 -14.16 3.94
N SER A 295 4.52 -14.20 3.42
CA SER A 295 5.66 -14.86 4.07
C SER A 295 6.41 -14.00 5.09
N GLY A 296 6.04 -12.72 5.28
CA GLY A 296 6.68 -11.85 6.27
C GLY A 296 6.74 -10.39 5.84
N SER A 297 7.56 -9.63 6.54
CA SER A 297 7.76 -8.20 6.30
C SER A 297 9.20 -7.78 6.53
N GLU A 298 9.63 -6.72 5.86
CA GLU A 298 10.99 -6.17 5.98
C GLU A 298 10.97 -4.64 5.99
N LEU A 299 12.03 -4.10 6.61
CA LEU A 299 12.35 -2.68 6.69
C LEU A 299 13.66 -2.41 5.94
N SER A 300 13.66 -1.37 5.11
CA SER A 300 14.87 -0.76 4.55
C SER A 300 14.99 0.67 5.05
N VAL A 301 16.18 1.07 5.52
CA VAL A 301 16.46 2.44 6.00
C VAL A 301 17.39 3.21 5.06
N ASP A 302 17.75 2.63 3.93
CA ASP A 302 18.80 3.12 3.02
C ASP A 302 18.37 3.18 1.54
N GLY A 303 17.06 3.29 1.30
CA GLY A 303 16.50 3.41 -0.04
C GLY A 303 16.51 2.11 -0.83
N ALA A 304 16.09 1.03 -0.21
CA ALA A 304 15.94 -0.30 -0.78
C ALA A 304 17.26 -1.02 -1.12
N LYS A 305 18.40 -0.59 -0.54
CA LYS A 305 19.70 -1.27 -0.75
C LYS A 305 19.84 -2.51 0.14
N HIS A 306 19.39 -2.40 1.40
CA HIS A 306 19.39 -3.50 2.36
C HIS A 306 18.03 -3.61 3.03
N TRP A 307 17.64 -4.84 3.33
CA TRP A 307 16.38 -5.17 3.96
C TRP A 307 16.61 -5.97 5.23
N THR A 308 15.95 -5.57 6.30
CA THR A 308 15.99 -6.26 7.60
C THR A 308 14.64 -6.86 7.88
N SER A 309 14.58 -8.15 8.16
CA SER A 309 13.34 -8.83 8.50
C SER A 309 12.72 -8.25 9.76
N LEU A 310 11.41 -8.02 9.71
CA LEU A 310 10.54 -7.70 10.84
C LEU A 310 9.79 -8.95 11.33
N GLY A 311 10.10 -10.11 10.73
CA GLY A 311 9.56 -11.40 11.12
C GLY A 311 8.20 -11.75 10.50
N THR A 312 7.59 -12.77 11.09
CA THR A 312 6.25 -13.28 10.80
C THR A 312 5.32 -12.95 11.98
N PRO A 313 4.00 -12.97 11.79
CA PRO A 313 3.25 -13.39 10.60
C PRO A 313 3.29 -12.36 9.47
N GLY A 314 2.95 -12.81 8.25
CA GLY A 314 2.82 -11.93 7.10
C GLY A 314 1.56 -11.07 7.14
N PHE A 315 1.52 -10.04 6.26
CA PHE A 315 0.40 -9.13 6.10
C PHE A 315 0.06 -8.96 4.62
N HIS A 316 -1.14 -8.45 4.32
CA HIS A 316 -1.58 -8.14 2.96
C HIS A 316 -1.30 -6.70 2.55
N ALA A 317 -1.54 -5.77 3.46
CA ALA A 317 -1.35 -4.34 3.20
C ALA A 317 -0.66 -3.64 4.38
N VAL A 318 0.03 -2.54 4.07
CA VAL A 318 0.67 -1.66 5.04
C VAL A 318 0.49 -0.21 4.61
N SER A 319 0.20 0.67 5.57
CA SER A 319 0.09 2.11 5.34
C SER A 319 0.77 2.89 6.46
N ALA A 320 1.43 3.97 6.10
CA ALA A 320 2.08 4.88 7.03
C ALA A 320 1.40 6.25 6.98
N SER A 321 1.11 6.81 8.15
CA SER A 321 0.57 8.17 8.24
C SER A 321 1.53 9.19 7.60
N PRO A 322 1.03 10.32 7.04
CA PRO A 322 1.86 11.32 6.38
C PRO A 322 3.00 11.87 7.24
N THR A 323 2.87 11.83 8.56
CA THR A 323 3.92 12.24 9.50
C THR A 323 4.87 11.08 9.90
N GLY A 324 4.60 9.85 9.47
CA GLY A 324 5.36 8.65 9.86
C GLY A 324 5.20 8.24 11.34
N LYS A 325 4.33 8.91 12.09
CA LYS A 325 4.12 8.62 13.52
C LYS A 325 3.32 7.34 13.76
N ARG A 326 2.63 6.83 12.76
CA ARG A 326 1.88 5.60 12.83
C ARG A 326 2.03 4.81 11.54
N VAL A 327 2.20 3.52 11.68
CA VAL A 327 2.24 2.55 10.56
C VAL A 327 1.39 1.38 10.97
N TRP A 328 0.39 1.04 10.17
CA TRP A 328 -0.45 -0.13 10.38
C TRP A 328 -0.28 -1.13 9.24
N ALA A 329 -0.34 -2.40 9.60
CA ALA A 329 -0.42 -3.51 8.64
C ALA A 329 -1.62 -4.40 8.97
N VAL A 330 -2.24 -4.96 7.93
CA VAL A 330 -3.42 -5.81 8.05
C VAL A 330 -3.25 -7.12 7.28
N GLY A 331 -3.96 -8.18 7.70
CA GLY A 331 -3.83 -9.51 7.13
C GLY A 331 -4.96 -10.46 7.48
N ASP A 332 -4.67 -11.76 7.38
CA ASP A 332 -5.62 -12.84 7.62
C ASP A 332 -6.16 -12.86 9.04
N ALA A 333 -7.37 -13.41 9.19
CA ALA A 333 -8.03 -13.64 10.47
C ALA A 333 -8.16 -12.36 11.34
N GLY A 334 -8.47 -11.22 10.70
CA GLY A 334 -8.61 -9.93 11.38
C GLY A 334 -7.29 -9.34 11.88
N ARG A 335 -6.16 -9.90 11.47
CA ARG A 335 -4.85 -9.43 11.93
C ARG A 335 -4.67 -7.95 11.60
N ILE A 336 -4.35 -7.18 12.64
CA ILE A 336 -3.91 -5.80 12.54
C ILE A 336 -2.77 -5.56 13.51
N ALA A 337 -1.76 -4.80 13.09
CA ALA A 337 -0.62 -4.50 13.93
C ALA A 337 -0.07 -3.11 13.62
N THR A 338 0.58 -2.48 14.59
CA THR A 338 1.31 -1.23 14.41
C THR A 338 2.81 -1.46 14.52
N LEU A 339 3.58 -0.79 13.66
CA LEU A 339 5.04 -0.86 13.72
C LEU A 339 5.56 0.09 14.81
N GLN A 340 6.29 -0.44 15.75
CA GLN A 340 6.84 0.31 16.88
C GLN A 340 8.32 0.02 17.09
N ARG A 341 9.01 0.97 17.74
CA ARG A 341 10.35 0.70 18.25
C ARG A 341 10.26 -0.23 19.46
N ALA A 342 10.99 -1.33 19.44
CA ALA A 342 11.11 -2.18 20.63
C ALA A 342 11.64 -1.35 21.80
N PRO A 343 11.12 -1.56 23.01
CA PRO A 343 11.68 -0.93 24.19
C PRO A 343 13.17 -1.28 24.32
N ALA A 344 13.96 -0.33 24.76
CA ALA A 344 15.38 -0.59 25.04
C ALA A 344 15.50 -1.79 26.01
N PRO A 345 16.46 -2.69 25.84
CA PRO A 345 16.67 -3.79 26.78
C PRO A 345 16.86 -3.20 28.18
N SER A 346 16.14 -3.75 29.16
CA SER A 346 16.29 -3.35 30.55
C SER A 346 17.75 -3.51 30.98
N PRO A 347 18.33 -2.55 31.70
CA PRO A 347 19.68 -2.70 32.21
C PRO A 347 19.78 -4.00 33.02
N PRO A 348 20.90 -4.73 32.92
CA PRO A 348 21.07 -5.97 33.66
C PRO A 348 20.90 -5.69 35.15
N THR A 349 20.08 -6.50 35.81
CA THR A 349 19.89 -6.44 37.27
C THR A 349 21.25 -6.61 37.93
N PRO A 350 21.68 -5.71 38.82
CA PRO A 350 22.94 -5.88 39.53
C PRO A 350 23.00 -7.24 40.22
N SER A 351 24.02 -8.03 39.94
CA SER A 351 24.25 -9.27 40.65
C SER A 351 24.36 -8.98 42.15
N PRO A 352 23.70 -9.77 43.00
CA PRO A 352 23.85 -9.59 44.44
C PRO A 352 25.33 -9.71 44.83
N SER A 353 25.84 -8.66 45.48
CA SER A 353 27.20 -8.65 45.97
C SER A 353 27.42 -9.81 46.91
N ARG A 354 28.37 -10.70 46.60
CA ARG A 354 28.79 -11.77 47.57
C ARG A 354 29.21 -11.11 48.87
N PRO A 355 28.72 -11.56 50.03
CA PRO A 355 29.24 -11.09 51.28
C PRO A 355 30.74 -11.46 51.38
N ARG A 356 31.56 -10.45 51.68
CA ARG A 356 32.98 -10.69 52.01
C ARG A 356 33.06 -11.49 53.31
N ARG A 357 33.74 -12.62 53.28
CA ARG A 357 34.16 -13.34 54.49
C ARG A 357 35.36 -12.67 55.08
#